data_adeecc63828e17fa789b79a82d6d199e
#
_entry.id   adeecc63828e17fa789b79a82d6d199e
#
_cell.length_a   1.000
_cell.length_b   1.000
_cell.length_c   1.000
_cell.angle_alpha   90.00
_cell.angle_beta   90.00
_cell.angle_gamma   90.00
#
_symmetry.space_group_name_H-M   'P 1'
#
loop_
_entity.id
_entity.type
_entity.pdbx_description
1 polymer ?
#
loop_
_entity_poly.entity_id
_entity_poly.type
_entity_poly.pdbx_seq_one_letter_code
_entity_poly.pdbx_strand_id
1 'polypeptide(L)'
;MAAEIFKTHDFAFASRTSFAFAKELPLGNLGLFPSPYGNYWKFMKKLCMTEMLSPKQLERSHAIRREEIVQFVHVVLENANKKEVFDVGDELMRLTNNIVSRMLMSTRCSEKGDEADRITELVKESFKVSSKMCFGDALGPLKRLAFWLYGKQAMDLNMRYDEILERMLKQREEGGKRDENKDLMDVLLKVYQDDKAEIKITRNHIKALLLVS
;
A
#
# COMPACT_ATOMS: atom_id res chain seq x y z
N MET A 1 -20.30 3.45 25.23
CA MET A 1 -19.08 4.12 24.72
C MET A 1 -18.85 3.81 23.22
N ALA A 2 -18.58 2.57 22.77
CA ALA A 2 -18.34 2.29 21.33
C ALA A 2 -19.51 2.70 20.42
N ALA A 3 -20.75 2.39 20.77
CA ALA A 3 -21.92 2.80 20.01
C ALA A 3 -22.11 4.33 19.95
N GLU A 4 -21.72 5.03 20.99
CA GLU A 4 -21.79 6.50 21.05
C GLU A 4 -20.76 7.14 20.10
N ILE A 5 -19.53 6.60 20.06
CA ILE A 5 -18.47 7.09 19.18
C ILE A 5 -18.77 6.75 17.71
N PHE A 6 -19.14 5.49 17.42
CA PHE A 6 -19.23 5.01 16.04
C PHE A 6 -20.62 5.09 15.39
N LYS A 7 -21.67 5.43 16.15
CA LYS A 7 -23.03 5.63 15.63
C LYS A 7 -23.57 7.02 15.89
N THR A 8 -23.57 7.46 17.18
CA THR A 8 -24.22 8.72 17.56
C THR A 8 -23.40 9.94 17.19
N HIS A 9 -22.08 9.85 17.34
CA HIS A 9 -21.13 10.94 17.09
C HIS A 9 -20.07 10.58 16.03
N ASP A 10 -20.42 9.69 15.08
CA ASP A 10 -19.50 9.20 14.04
C ASP A 10 -18.85 10.33 13.24
N PHE A 11 -19.58 11.39 12.94
CA PHE A 11 -19.06 12.58 12.24
C PHE A 11 -17.95 13.29 13.01
N ALA A 12 -18.07 13.40 14.33
CA ALA A 12 -17.09 14.05 15.17
C ALA A 12 -15.79 13.24 15.25
N PHE A 13 -15.88 11.92 15.09
CA PHE A 13 -14.74 10.99 15.14
C PHE A 13 -14.32 10.45 13.75
N ALA A 14 -14.94 10.93 12.68
CA ALA A 14 -14.68 10.41 11.33
C ALA A 14 -13.27 10.77 10.78
N SER A 15 -12.69 11.88 11.23
CA SER A 15 -11.40 12.33 10.75
C SER A 15 -10.25 11.51 11.34
N ARG A 16 -9.28 11.17 10.49
CA ARG A 16 -8.06 10.49 10.91
C ARG A 16 -7.08 11.48 11.54
N THR A 17 -6.30 11.01 12.50
CA THR A 17 -5.18 11.78 13.02
C THR A 17 -4.19 12.02 11.89
N SER A 18 -3.94 13.28 11.58
CA SER A 18 -2.89 13.64 10.64
C SER A 18 -1.55 13.46 11.31
N PHE A 19 -0.76 12.51 10.84
CA PHE A 19 0.63 12.38 11.26
C PHE A 19 1.38 13.65 10.90
N ALA A 20 2.10 14.23 11.86
CA ALA A 20 2.78 15.52 11.67
C ALA A 20 3.71 15.50 10.45
N PHE A 21 4.35 14.35 10.20
CA PHE A 21 5.30 14.17 9.11
C PHE A 21 4.67 13.79 7.77
N ALA A 22 3.43 13.30 7.78
CA ALA A 22 2.75 12.96 6.54
C ALA A 22 2.58 14.17 5.60
N LYS A 23 2.52 15.38 6.18
CA LYS A 23 2.45 16.64 5.40
C LYS A 23 3.75 16.98 4.70
N GLU A 24 4.87 16.53 5.24
CA GLU A 24 6.20 16.81 4.70
C GLU A 24 6.65 15.77 3.66
N LEU A 25 5.95 14.64 3.58
CA LEU A 25 6.25 13.59 2.62
C LEU A 25 5.38 13.73 1.35
N PRO A 26 5.95 13.60 0.15
CA PRO A 26 5.24 13.76 -1.13
C PRO A 26 3.99 12.89 -1.28
N LEU A 27 4.02 11.67 -0.75
CA LEU A 27 2.89 10.73 -0.79
C LEU A 27 2.14 10.61 0.55
N GLY A 28 2.61 11.27 1.59
CA GLY A 28 2.23 11.00 2.98
C GLY A 28 0.76 11.23 3.33
N ASN A 29 0.09 12.21 2.72
CA ASN A 29 -1.32 12.54 3.02
C ASN A 29 -2.29 12.15 1.90
N LEU A 30 -1.81 11.53 0.83
CA LEU A 30 -2.61 11.25 -0.36
C LEU A 30 -3.25 9.87 -0.35
N GLY A 31 -2.79 8.97 0.52
CA GLY A 31 -3.35 7.61 0.66
C GLY A 31 -4.73 7.60 1.33
N LEU A 32 -5.44 6.49 1.19
CA LEU A 32 -6.78 6.31 1.75
C LEU A 32 -6.81 6.44 3.29
N PHE A 33 -5.79 5.89 3.98
CA PHE A 33 -5.76 5.86 5.44
C PHE A 33 -5.41 7.21 6.08
N PRO A 34 -4.42 7.98 5.58
CA PRO A 34 -4.04 9.27 6.18
C PRO A 34 -4.96 10.41 5.75
N SER A 35 -5.77 10.24 4.69
CA SER A 35 -6.63 11.31 4.20
C SER A 35 -7.74 11.68 5.18
N PRO A 36 -7.99 12.98 5.40
CA PRO A 36 -9.10 13.44 6.22
C PRO A 36 -10.44 13.03 5.60
N TYR A 37 -11.46 12.90 6.45
CA TYR A 37 -12.81 12.62 5.99
C TYR A 37 -13.32 13.76 5.10
N GLY A 38 -13.69 13.44 3.87
CA GLY A 38 -14.13 14.40 2.86
C GLY A 38 -14.46 13.73 1.52
N ASN A 39 -14.73 14.52 0.50
CA ASN A 39 -15.15 14.03 -0.82
C ASN A 39 -14.08 13.11 -1.45
N TYR A 40 -12.80 13.49 -1.36
CA TYR A 40 -11.70 12.67 -1.84
C TYR A 40 -11.66 11.31 -1.15
N TRP A 41 -11.72 11.28 0.19
CA TRP A 41 -11.73 10.03 0.95
C TRP A 41 -12.93 9.14 0.60
N LYS A 42 -14.13 9.72 0.48
CA LYS A 42 -15.35 9.00 0.09
C LYS A 42 -15.21 8.38 -1.29
N PHE A 43 -14.68 9.14 -2.25
CA PHE A 43 -14.44 8.68 -3.60
C PHE A 43 -13.43 7.53 -3.63
N MET A 44 -12.27 7.69 -3.00
CA MET A 44 -11.23 6.65 -2.95
C MET A 44 -11.71 5.39 -2.22
N LYS A 45 -12.45 5.54 -1.11
CA LYS A 45 -13.07 4.41 -0.41
C LYS A 45 -14.07 3.67 -1.31
N LYS A 46 -14.96 4.41 -2.00
CA LYS A 46 -15.92 3.82 -2.94
C LYS A 46 -15.18 3.02 -4.01
N LEU A 47 -14.14 3.60 -4.62
CA LEU A 47 -13.33 2.95 -5.63
C LEU A 47 -12.70 1.64 -5.12
N CYS A 48 -12.06 1.68 -3.96
CA CYS A 48 -11.46 0.48 -3.35
C CYS A 48 -12.52 -0.59 -3.06
N MET A 49 -13.68 -0.21 -2.53
CA MET A 49 -14.75 -1.17 -2.19
C MET A 49 -15.35 -1.82 -3.44
N THR A 50 -15.51 -1.07 -4.53
CA THR A 50 -16.09 -1.59 -5.77
C THR A 50 -15.10 -2.39 -6.60
N GLU A 51 -13.86 -1.92 -6.72
CA GLU A 51 -12.87 -2.47 -7.65
C GLU A 51 -11.93 -3.50 -7.01
N MET A 52 -11.72 -3.45 -5.69
CA MET A 52 -10.85 -4.40 -4.99
C MET A 52 -11.61 -5.40 -4.11
N LEU A 53 -12.58 -4.91 -3.36
CA LEU A 53 -13.24 -5.67 -2.29
C LEU A 53 -14.65 -6.13 -2.66
N SER A 54 -15.06 -5.98 -3.92
CA SER A 54 -16.33 -6.54 -4.39
C SER A 54 -16.29 -8.08 -4.35
N PRO A 55 -17.42 -8.76 -4.14
CA PRO A 55 -17.48 -10.22 -4.12
C PRO A 55 -16.82 -10.86 -5.34
N LYS A 56 -17.03 -10.29 -6.52
CA LYS A 56 -16.43 -10.77 -7.78
C LYS A 56 -14.89 -10.68 -7.76
N GLN A 57 -14.33 -9.61 -7.24
CA GLN A 57 -12.87 -9.44 -7.16
C GLN A 57 -12.25 -10.30 -6.05
N LEU A 58 -12.96 -10.48 -4.95
CA LEU A 58 -12.52 -11.39 -3.89
C LEU A 58 -12.50 -12.84 -4.38
N GLU A 59 -13.48 -13.26 -5.19
CA GLU A 59 -13.48 -14.59 -5.79
C GLU A 59 -12.34 -14.76 -6.81
N ARG A 60 -12.11 -13.78 -7.68
CA ARG A 60 -10.96 -13.78 -8.61
C ARG A 60 -9.62 -13.85 -7.86
N SER A 61 -9.50 -13.15 -6.76
CA SER A 61 -8.28 -13.18 -5.94
C SER A 61 -8.08 -14.51 -5.19
N HIS A 62 -9.09 -15.38 -5.16
CA HIS A 62 -8.97 -16.69 -4.50
C HIS A 62 -7.88 -17.56 -5.16
N ALA A 63 -7.83 -17.59 -6.50
CA ALA A 63 -6.80 -18.32 -7.23
C ALA A 63 -5.40 -17.79 -6.89
N ILE A 64 -5.23 -16.46 -6.89
CA ILE A 64 -3.97 -15.79 -6.55
C ILE A 64 -3.51 -16.21 -5.13
N ARG A 65 -4.41 -16.09 -4.14
CA ARG A 65 -4.09 -16.46 -2.76
C ARG A 65 -3.70 -17.92 -2.63
N ARG A 66 -4.44 -18.81 -3.30
CA ARG A 66 -4.15 -20.25 -3.29
C ARG A 66 -2.77 -20.56 -3.86
N GLU A 67 -2.43 -19.97 -5.01
CA GLU A 67 -1.13 -20.17 -5.64
C GLU A 67 0.02 -19.70 -4.75
N GLU A 68 -0.10 -18.51 -4.15
CA GLU A 68 0.95 -17.98 -3.27
C GLU A 68 1.08 -18.81 -1.99
N ILE A 69 -0.03 -19.31 -1.41
CA ILE A 69 0.01 -20.21 -0.25
C ILE A 69 0.70 -21.52 -0.61
N VAL A 70 0.39 -22.11 -1.76
CA VAL A 70 1.05 -23.33 -2.24
C VAL A 70 2.55 -23.11 -2.39
N GLN A 71 2.96 -21.98 -2.97
CA GLN A 71 4.36 -21.62 -3.10
C GLN A 71 5.05 -21.48 -1.74
N PHE A 72 4.42 -20.83 -0.78
CA PHE A 72 4.91 -20.70 0.58
C PHE A 72 5.10 -22.10 1.23
N VAL A 73 4.12 -23.00 1.10
CA VAL A 73 4.23 -24.38 1.63
C VAL A 73 5.38 -25.12 0.97
N HIS A 74 5.62 -24.97 -0.32
CA HIS A 74 6.78 -25.55 -1.01
C HIS A 74 8.09 -25.06 -0.41
N VAL A 75 8.25 -23.76 -0.19
CA VAL A 75 9.45 -23.18 0.43
C VAL A 75 9.69 -23.78 1.83
N VAL A 76 8.63 -23.89 2.65
CA VAL A 76 8.72 -24.50 3.98
C VAL A 76 9.18 -25.96 3.91
N LEU A 77 8.59 -26.75 3.00
CA LEU A 77 8.94 -28.17 2.83
C LEU A 77 10.37 -28.35 2.30
N GLU A 78 10.81 -27.51 1.38
CA GLU A 78 12.19 -27.56 0.85
C GLU A 78 13.22 -27.28 1.95
N ASN A 79 13.01 -26.23 2.76
CA ASN A 79 13.90 -25.92 3.88
C ASN A 79 13.89 -27.03 4.94
N ALA A 80 12.72 -27.60 5.25
CA ALA A 80 12.61 -28.72 6.17
C ALA A 80 13.39 -29.96 5.67
N ASN A 81 13.29 -30.29 4.38
CA ASN A 81 14.01 -31.41 3.77
C ASN A 81 15.54 -31.18 3.77
N LYS A 82 15.98 -29.95 3.55
CA LYS A 82 17.41 -29.56 3.61
C LYS A 82 17.92 -29.42 5.05
N LYS A 83 17.03 -29.47 6.05
CA LYS A 83 17.32 -29.16 7.47
C LYS A 83 17.94 -27.76 7.65
N GLU A 84 17.54 -26.81 6.81
CA GLU A 84 17.96 -25.42 6.88
C GLU A 84 17.01 -24.63 7.78
N VAL A 85 17.58 -23.70 8.56
CA VAL A 85 16.80 -22.75 9.35
C VAL A 85 16.47 -21.55 8.47
N PHE A 86 15.19 -21.17 8.45
CA PHE A 86 14.74 -19.99 7.72
C PHE A 86 13.83 -19.11 8.60
N ASP A 87 13.74 -17.84 8.28
CA ASP A 87 12.87 -16.91 8.99
C ASP A 87 11.44 -17.00 8.44
N VAL A 88 10.54 -17.56 9.24
CA VAL A 88 9.12 -17.69 8.89
C VAL A 88 8.45 -16.32 8.73
N GLY A 89 8.89 -15.32 9.50
CA GLY A 89 8.36 -13.95 9.42
C GLY A 89 8.63 -13.32 8.06
N ASP A 90 9.84 -13.50 7.54
CA ASP A 90 10.23 -13.01 6.22
C ASP A 90 9.43 -13.70 5.11
N GLU A 91 9.25 -15.00 5.19
CA GLU A 91 8.46 -15.75 4.20
C GLU A 91 6.97 -15.39 4.24
N LEU A 92 6.39 -15.16 5.43
CA LEU A 92 5.01 -14.68 5.57
C LEU A 92 4.85 -13.26 5.04
N MET A 93 5.84 -12.39 5.23
CA MET A 93 5.84 -11.04 4.66
C MET A 93 5.91 -11.12 3.13
N ARG A 94 6.77 -11.98 2.57
CA ARG A 94 6.86 -12.23 1.13
C ARG A 94 5.54 -12.75 0.56
N LEU A 95 4.92 -13.72 1.20
CA LEU A 95 3.60 -14.25 0.86
C LEU A 95 2.55 -13.13 0.79
N THR A 96 2.46 -12.32 1.85
CA THR A 96 1.48 -11.24 1.94
C THR A 96 1.72 -10.18 0.86
N ASN A 97 2.97 -9.75 0.68
CA ASN A 97 3.34 -8.78 -0.34
C ASN A 97 3.03 -9.27 -1.75
N ASN A 98 3.31 -10.54 -2.06
CA ASN A 98 2.97 -11.13 -3.36
C ASN A 98 1.47 -11.17 -3.60
N ILE A 99 0.69 -11.62 -2.60
CA ILE A 99 -0.78 -11.64 -2.71
C ILE A 99 -1.30 -10.24 -3.02
N VAL A 100 -0.91 -9.25 -2.23
CA VAL A 100 -1.37 -7.86 -2.38
C VAL A 100 -0.95 -7.29 -3.73
N SER A 101 0.33 -7.40 -4.11
CA SER A 101 0.82 -6.90 -5.40
C SER A 101 0.14 -7.54 -6.59
N ARG A 102 -0.10 -8.84 -6.56
CA ARG A 102 -0.83 -9.54 -7.63
C ARG A 102 -2.29 -9.11 -7.71
N MET A 103 -2.94 -8.87 -6.57
CA MET A 103 -4.32 -8.37 -6.54
C MET A 103 -4.45 -6.95 -7.08
N LEU A 104 -3.45 -6.10 -6.80
CA LEU A 104 -3.49 -4.67 -7.14
C LEU A 104 -2.93 -4.35 -8.51
N MET A 105 -1.87 -5.05 -8.90
CA MET A 105 -1.03 -4.72 -10.05
C MET A 105 -0.80 -5.91 -10.98
N SER A 106 -1.39 -7.08 -10.69
CA SER A 106 -1.22 -8.33 -11.45
C SER A 106 0.25 -8.77 -11.60
N THR A 107 1.13 -8.32 -10.73
CA THR A 107 2.58 -8.57 -10.77
C THR A 107 3.06 -9.09 -9.42
N ARG A 108 3.91 -10.11 -9.42
CA ARG A 108 4.62 -10.56 -8.22
C ARG A 108 5.74 -9.61 -7.85
N CYS A 109 5.86 -9.27 -6.58
CA CYS A 109 7.05 -8.57 -6.09
C CYS A 109 8.31 -9.44 -6.18
N SER A 110 8.16 -10.77 -6.19
CA SER A 110 9.27 -11.74 -6.11
C SER A 110 9.71 -12.35 -7.45
N GLU A 111 9.19 -11.89 -8.59
CA GLU A 111 9.54 -12.49 -9.89
C GLU A 111 10.96 -12.16 -10.38
N LYS A 112 11.59 -11.13 -9.82
CA LYS A 112 12.94 -10.70 -10.19
C LYS A 112 13.85 -10.71 -8.97
N GLY A 113 14.37 -11.87 -8.59
CA GLY A 113 15.40 -12.10 -7.57
C GLY A 113 15.73 -10.91 -6.64
N ASP A 114 16.73 -10.15 -6.96
CA ASP A 114 17.18 -8.99 -6.17
C ASP A 114 16.13 -7.89 -5.95
N GLU A 115 15.14 -7.75 -6.83
CA GLU A 115 14.10 -6.72 -6.69
C GLU A 115 13.07 -7.08 -5.62
N ALA A 116 12.79 -8.36 -5.44
CA ALA A 116 11.91 -8.87 -4.39
C ALA A 116 12.49 -8.62 -2.99
N ASP A 117 13.77 -8.93 -2.84
CA ASP A 117 14.47 -8.73 -1.57
C ASP A 117 14.55 -7.24 -1.23
N ARG A 118 14.79 -6.38 -2.23
CA ARG A 118 14.76 -4.92 -2.07
C ARG A 118 13.39 -4.41 -1.64
N ILE A 119 12.29 -4.91 -2.22
CA ILE A 119 10.93 -4.50 -1.82
C ILE A 119 10.63 -4.98 -0.39
N THR A 120 10.99 -6.21 -0.06
CA THR A 120 10.81 -6.74 1.29
C THR A 120 11.60 -5.94 2.33
N GLU A 121 12.84 -5.59 2.03
CA GLU A 121 13.67 -4.75 2.90
C GLU A 121 13.09 -3.33 3.04
N LEU A 122 12.61 -2.76 1.93
CA LEU A 122 11.95 -1.46 1.92
C LEU A 122 10.70 -1.44 2.81
N VAL A 123 9.89 -2.50 2.76
CA VAL A 123 8.70 -2.66 3.61
C VAL A 123 9.11 -2.76 5.09
N LYS A 124 10.13 -3.58 5.42
CA LYS A 124 10.66 -3.68 6.78
C LYS A 124 11.18 -2.33 7.29
N GLU A 125 11.91 -1.60 6.46
CA GLU A 125 12.41 -0.27 6.79
C GLU A 125 11.27 0.71 7.03
N SER A 126 10.20 0.64 6.22
CA SER A 126 8.99 1.47 6.38
C SER A 126 8.35 1.29 7.75
N PHE A 127 8.18 0.05 8.21
CA PHE A 127 7.63 -0.22 9.53
C PHE A 127 8.51 0.35 10.64
N LYS A 128 9.84 0.23 10.53
CA LYS A 128 10.78 0.80 11.50
C LYS A 128 10.69 2.34 11.55
N VAL A 129 10.66 2.98 10.38
CA VAL A 129 10.57 4.43 10.28
C VAL A 129 9.21 4.91 10.77
N SER A 130 8.12 4.26 10.35
CA SER A 130 6.76 4.60 10.80
C SER A 130 6.60 4.50 12.30
N SER A 131 7.15 3.46 12.94
CA SER A 131 7.13 3.32 14.41
C SER A 131 7.84 4.48 15.12
N LYS A 132 9.02 4.89 14.60
CA LYS A 132 9.76 6.05 15.14
C LYS A 132 8.99 7.35 14.94
N MET A 133 8.32 7.52 13.82
CA MET A 133 7.51 8.69 13.51
C MET A 133 6.24 8.76 14.37
N CYS A 134 5.55 7.64 14.58
CA CYS A 134 4.40 7.56 15.49
C CYS A 134 4.80 7.94 16.93
N PHE A 135 5.96 7.50 17.39
CA PHE A 135 6.49 7.92 18.68
C PHE A 135 6.76 9.43 18.72
N GLY A 136 7.28 9.99 17.62
CA GLY A 136 7.51 11.43 17.48
C GLY A 136 6.22 12.25 17.60
N ASP A 137 5.11 11.76 17.05
CA ASP A 137 3.80 12.43 17.19
C ASP A 137 3.30 12.46 18.64
N ALA A 138 3.64 11.44 19.44
CA ALA A 138 3.30 11.39 20.87
C ALA A 138 4.07 12.42 21.72
N LEU A 139 5.18 12.94 21.22
CA LEU A 139 6.01 13.95 21.93
C LEU A 139 5.41 15.37 21.93
N GLY A 140 4.24 15.58 21.32
CA GLY A 140 3.53 16.87 21.32
C GLY A 140 4.39 18.03 20.77
N PRO A 141 4.80 19.02 21.61
CA PRO A 141 5.59 20.16 21.13
C PRO A 141 6.97 19.79 20.61
N LEU A 142 7.52 18.64 21.02
CA LEU A 142 8.82 18.13 20.58
C LEU A 142 8.77 17.32 19.26
N LYS A 143 7.62 17.23 18.61
CA LYS A 143 7.47 16.50 17.32
C LYS A 143 8.46 16.96 16.24
N ARG A 144 8.86 18.24 16.24
CA ARG A 144 9.87 18.76 15.32
C ARG A 144 11.25 18.13 15.52
N LEU A 145 11.59 17.74 16.76
CA LEU A 145 12.83 17.04 17.06
C LEU A 145 12.84 15.63 16.40
N ALA A 146 11.73 14.92 16.47
CA ALA A 146 11.62 13.62 15.81
C ALA A 146 11.75 13.74 14.28
N PHE A 147 11.18 14.77 13.66
CA PHE A 147 11.39 15.03 12.23
C PHE A 147 12.86 15.36 11.92
N TRP A 148 13.51 16.16 12.75
CA TRP A 148 14.94 16.45 12.60
C TRP A 148 15.80 15.17 12.65
N LEU A 149 15.46 14.23 13.54
CA LEU A 149 16.18 12.95 13.69
C LEU A 149 15.89 11.93 12.57
N TYR A 150 14.64 11.80 12.15
CA TYR A 150 14.19 10.71 11.28
C TYR A 150 13.63 11.16 9.94
N GLY A 151 13.41 12.45 9.73
CA GLY A 151 12.80 13.00 8.53
C GLY A 151 13.58 12.71 7.24
N LYS A 152 14.94 12.75 7.33
CA LYS A 152 15.80 12.41 6.20
C LYS A 152 15.61 10.94 5.76
N GLN A 153 15.54 10.02 6.72
CA GLN A 153 15.31 8.60 6.45
C GLN A 153 13.92 8.37 5.86
N ALA A 154 12.90 9.05 6.38
CA ALA A 154 11.53 8.96 5.87
C ALA A 154 11.42 9.53 4.45
N MET A 155 12.12 10.62 4.15
CA MET A 155 12.15 11.22 2.82
C MET A 155 12.85 10.32 1.79
N ASP A 156 14.00 9.75 2.14
CA ASP A 156 14.73 8.80 1.29
C ASP A 156 13.86 7.58 0.96
N LEU A 157 13.22 7.01 1.98
CA LEU A 157 12.31 5.90 1.83
C LEU A 157 11.14 6.24 0.88
N ASN A 158 10.54 7.42 1.05
CA ASN A 158 9.45 7.89 0.20
C ASN A 158 9.90 8.07 -1.26
N MET A 159 11.10 8.58 -1.52
CA MET A 159 11.66 8.68 -2.87
C MET A 159 11.90 7.32 -3.51
N ARG A 160 12.44 6.35 -2.76
CA ARG A 160 12.66 4.98 -3.26
C ARG A 160 11.35 4.30 -3.65
N TYR A 161 10.29 4.47 -2.85
CA TYR A 161 8.95 4.00 -3.21
C TYR A 161 8.40 4.72 -4.44
N ASP A 162 8.57 6.04 -4.52
CA ASP A 162 8.12 6.83 -5.67
C ASP A 162 8.75 6.35 -6.97
N GLU A 163 10.05 6.07 -6.97
CA GLU A 163 10.78 5.54 -8.14
C GLU A 163 10.26 4.17 -8.59
N ILE A 164 10.02 3.25 -7.63
CA ILE A 164 9.51 1.92 -7.94
C ILE A 164 8.10 2.02 -8.53
N LEU A 165 7.21 2.74 -7.87
CA LEU A 165 5.82 2.90 -8.32
C LEU A 165 5.72 3.66 -9.64
N GLU A 166 6.56 4.67 -9.87
CA GLU A 166 6.62 5.38 -11.14
C GLU A 166 7.07 4.48 -12.29
N ARG A 167 8.05 3.62 -12.05
CA ARG A 167 8.50 2.62 -13.02
C ARG A 167 7.38 1.64 -13.37
N MET A 168 6.68 1.13 -12.36
CA MET A 168 5.55 0.22 -12.55
C MET A 168 4.41 0.87 -13.34
N LEU A 169 4.08 2.13 -13.02
CA LEU A 169 3.07 2.88 -13.76
C LEU A 169 3.46 3.08 -15.24
N LYS A 170 4.71 3.47 -15.51
CA LYS A 170 5.20 3.63 -16.90
C LYS A 170 5.16 2.33 -17.67
N GLN A 171 5.64 1.23 -17.08
CA GLN A 171 5.59 -0.09 -17.71
C GLN A 171 4.16 -0.51 -18.04
N ARG A 172 3.19 -0.16 -17.18
CA ARG A 172 1.78 -0.45 -17.43
C ARG A 172 1.21 0.40 -18.56
N GLU A 173 1.54 1.68 -18.62
CA GLU A 173 1.10 2.59 -19.70
C GLU A 173 1.68 2.17 -21.05
N GLU A 174 2.94 1.74 -21.11
CA GLU A 174 3.63 1.29 -22.32
C GLU A 174 3.17 -0.11 -22.78
N GLY A 175 2.80 -0.99 -21.85
CA GLY A 175 2.42 -2.38 -22.11
C GLY A 175 1.05 -2.57 -22.79
N GLY A 176 0.28 -1.51 -23.03
CA GLY A 176 -1.01 -1.54 -23.69
C GLY A 176 -2.16 -2.11 -22.84
N LYS A 177 -3.38 -1.96 -23.32
CA LYS A 177 -4.61 -2.40 -22.62
C LYS A 177 -4.69 -3.92 -22.52
N ARG A 178 -4.69 -4.46 -21.33
CA ARG A 178 -5.13 -5.84 -21.06
C ARG A 178 -6.66 -5.82 -20.86
N ASP A 179 -7.39 -6.31 -21.85
CA ASP A 179 -8.86 -6.18 -21.90
C ASP A 179 -9.61 -7.11 -20.93
N GLU A 180 -9.04 -8.25 -20.55
CA GLU A 180 -9.77 -9.27 -19.79
C GLU A 180 -9.57 -9.25 -18.27
N ASN A 181 -8.50 -8.64 -17.75
CA ASN A 181 -8.15 -8.67 -16.32
C ASN A 181 -7.78 -7.30 -15.79
N LYS A 182 -8.77 -6.40 -15.68
CA LYS A 182 -8.55 -5.08 -15.03
C LYS A 182 -8.23 -5.27 -13.56
N ASP A 183 -7.03 -4.88 -13.17
CA ASP A 183 -6.63 -4.74 -11.76
C ASP A 183 -6.87 -3.30 -11.27
N LEU A 184 -6.57 -3.04 -9.99
CA LEU A 184 -6.77 -1.70 -9.43
C LEU A 184 -5.94 -0.64 -10.13
N MET A 185 -4.71 -0.96 -10.52
CA MET A 185 -3.84 -0.02 -11.23
C MET A 185 -4.47 0.42 -12.57
N ASP A 186 -5.06 -0.50 -13.33
CA ASP A 186 -5.73 -0.19 -14.58
C ASP A 186 -6.95 0.72 -14.37
N VAL A 187 -7.73 0.46 -13.30
CA VAL A 187 -8.88 1.30 -12.94
C VAL A 187 -8.43 2.71 -12.54
N LEU A 188 -7.39 2.82 -11.73
CA LEU A 188 -6.84 4.12 -11.31
C LEU A 188 -6.27 4.92 -12.48
N LEU A 189 -5.56 4.28 -13.39
CA LEU A 189 -5.06 4.91 -14.61
C LEU A 189 -6.20 5.40 -15.50
N LYS A 190 -7.27 4.61 -15.62
CA LYS A 190 -8.48 5.03 -16.36
C LYS A 190 -9.12 6.26 -15.73
N VAL A 191 -9.29 6.29 -14.40
CA VAL A 191 -9.84 7.46 -13.70
C VAL A 191 -8.93 8.68 -13.85
N TYR A 192 -7.61 8.48 -13.81
CA TYR A 192 -6.63 9.54 -14.03
C TYR A 192 -6.72 10.15 -15.43
N GLN A 193 -7.00 9.34 -16.46
CA GLN A 193 -7.11 9.77 -17.86
C GLN A 193 -8.50 10.31 -18.21
N ASP A 194 -9.51 10.12 -17.34
CA ASP A 194 -10.87 10.56 -17.59
C ASP A 194 -11.04 12.03 -17.21
N ASP A 195 -11.19 12.89 -18.22
CA ASP A 195 -11.44 14.31 -18.01
C ASP A 195 -12.78 14.64 -17.35
N LYS A 196 -13.73 13.69 -17.37
CA LYS A 196 -15.07 13.83 -16.78
C LYS A 196 -15.19 13.14 -15.42
N ALA A 197 -14.08 12.62 -14.86
CA ALA A 197 -14.09 11.98 -13.57
C ALA A 197 -14.64 12.91 -12.47
N GLU A 198 -15.46 12.36 -11.57
CA GLU A 198 -16.06 13.08 -10.43
C GLU A 198 -15.01 13.80 -9.58
N ILE A 199 -13.84 13.18 -9.43
CA ILE A 199 -12.68 13.78 -8.75
C ILE A 199 -11.44 13.54 -9.61
N LYS A 200 -10.71 14.62 -9.92
CA LYS A 200 -9.43 14.50 -10.62
C LYS A 200 -8.36 13.99 -9.67
N ILE A 201 -7.86 12.79 -9.94
CA ILE A 201 -6.73 12.20 -9.23
C ILE A 201 -5.44 12.51 -9.98
N THR A 202 -4.32 12.56 -9.25
CA THR A 202 -2.98 12.74 -9.83
C THR A 202 -2.21 11.43 -9.76
N ARG A 203 -1.07 11.34 -10.45
CA ARG A 203 -0.16 10.18 -10.33
C ARG A 203 0.24 9.92 -8.87
N ASN A 204 0.46 10.98 -8.09
CA ASN A 204 0.79 10.84 -6.68
C ASN A 204 -0.36 10.23 -5.86
N HIS A 205 -1.63 10.51 -6.20
CA HIS A 205 -2.77 9.84 -5.58
C HIS A 205 -2.79 8.34 -5.88
N ILE A 206 -2.47 7.94 -7.13
CA ILE A 206 -2.35 6.53 -7.51
C ILE A 206 -1.23 5.85 -6.71
N LYS A 207 -0.04 6.44 -6.71
CA LYS A 207 1.11 5.92 -5.98
C LYS A 207 0.84 5.79 -4.48
N ALA A 208 0.25 6.82 -3.88
CA ALA A 208 -0.08 6.81 -2.46
C ALA A 208 -1.10 5.73 -2.08
N LEU A 209 -2.05 5.40 -2.97
CA LEU A 209 -2.98 4.31 -2.74
C LEU A 209 -2.29 2.94 -2.83
N LEU A 210 -1.42 2.76 -3.83
CA LEU A 210 -0.66 1.51 -4.01
C LEU A 210 0.39 1.29 -2.92
N LEU A 211 0.92 2.37 -2.33
CA LEU A 211 1.89 2.31 -1.23
C LEU A 211 1.29 1.78 0.08
N VAL A 212 0.01 2.08 0.33
CA VAL A 212 -0.67 1.78 1.61
C VAL A 212 -1.33 0.40 1.57
N SER A 213 -1.28 -0.26 0.44
CA SER A 213 -1.85 -1.60 0.24
C SER A 213 -0.84 -2.67 0.52
#